data_5987dd6e099358107206b4113fdfa269
#
_entry.id   5987dd6e099358107206b4113fdfa269
#
_cell.length_a   1.000
_cell.length_b   1.000
_cell.length_c   1.000
_cell.angle_alpha   90.00
_cell.angle_beta   90.00
_cell.angle_gamma   90.00
#
_symmetry.space_group_name_H-M   'P 1'
#
loop_
_entity.id
_entity.type
_entity.pdbx_description
1 polymer ?
#
loop_
_entity_poly.entity_id
_entity_poly.type
_entity_poly.pdbx_seq_one_letter_code
_entity_poly.pdbx_strand_id
1 'polypeptide(L)'
;PWKRLTEVRPDILETAGGKREFLKVLLRQYREFEQEPFRGWGDGALCSSFRLQPGEEKQITFLVSWHFPHHVSIAGNYVGHQYSRWCGNALDAADYLLEHGQEIRNSARRLSRVLDTCSAPEYFSNPWSIQADTLLKCSWWAENGDFGIWEGLGSCGFHTTDITYYGSFLLMALFPQLQLRQM
;
A
#
# COMPACT_ATOMS: atom_id res chain seq x y z
N PRO A 1 -5.40 27.95 3.74
CA PRO A 1 -4.68 26.71 3.40
C PRO A 1 -5.00 26.24 1.97
N TRP A 2 -6.25 26.36 1.52
CA TRP A 2 -6.69 25.92 0.18
C TRP A 2 -6.08 26.70 -0.99
N LYS A 3 -5.72 27.97 -0.79
CA LYS A 3 -5.11 28.82 -1.85
C LYS A 3 -3.71 28.35 -2.25
N ARG A 4 -2.98 27.64 -1.39
CA ARG A 4 -1.60 27.20 -1.69
C ARG A 4 -1.55 25.91 -2.53
N LEU A 5 -2.60 25.07 -2.48
CA LEU A 5 -2.67 23.85 -3.30
C LEU A 5 -3.07 24.12 -4.76
N THR A 6 -3.65 25.29 -5.05
CA THR A 6 -4.08 25.68 -6.41
C THR A 6 -2.95 26.28 -7.26
N GLU A 7 -1.79 26.54 -6.69
CA GLU A 7 -0.64 27.14 -7.40
C GLU A 7 0.37 26.12 -7.95
N VAL A 8 0.06 24.83 -7.90
CA VAL A 8 0.90 23.81 -8.52
C VAL A 8 0.77 23.91 -10.03
N ARG A 9 1.83 24.35 -10.66
CA ARG A 9 1.88 24.61 -12.12
C ARG A 9 1.67 23.31 -12.91
N PRO A 10 0.67 23.27 -13.80
CA PRO A 10 0.38 22.08 -14.62
C PRO A 10 1.51 21.70 -15.59
N ASP A 11 2.36 22.63 -15.96
CA ASP A 11 3.50 22.43 -16.87
C ASP A 11 4.63 21.56 -16.27
N ILE A 12 4.70 21.43 -14.95
CA ILE A 12 5.68 20.57 -14.28
C ILE A 12 5.34 19.07 -14.45
N LEU A 13 4.07 18.77 -14.75
CA LEU A 13 3.60 17.38 -14.85
C LEU A 13 3.86 16.71 -16.20
N GLU A 14 4.21 17.47 -17.23
CA GLU A 14 4.31 16.96 -18.61
C GLU A 14 5.66 16.30 -18.94
N THR A 15 6.69 16.47 -18.14
CA THR A 15 8.01 15.86 -18.35
C THR A 15 8.26 14.67 -17.42
N ALA A 16 9.04 13.69 -17.86
CA ALA A 16 9.43 12.54 -17.03
C ALA A 16 10.14 12.96 -15.72
N GLY A 17 10.83 14.10 -15.72
CA GLY A 17 11.38 14.74 -14.53
C GLY A 17 10.35 15.49 -13.69
N GLY A 18 9.23 15.92 -14.31
CA GLY A 18 8.19 16.71 -13.65
C GLY A 18 7.42 15.97 -12.57
N LYS A 19 7.23 14.64 -12.72
CA LYS A 19 6.59 13.82 -11.69
C LYS A 19 7.40 13.80 -10.38
N ARG A 20 8.72 13.71 -10.50
CA ARG A 20 9.64 13.70 -9.35
C ARG A 20 9.73 15.08 -8.69
N GLU A 21 9.72 16.13 -9.48
CA GLU A 21 9.73 17.51 -8.99
C GLU A 21 8.40 17.90 -8.36
N PHE A 22 7.27 17.46 -8.92
CA PHE A 22 5.95 17.63 -8.33
C PHE A 22 5.84 16.98 -6.95
N LEU A 23 6.30 15.73 -6.80
CA LEU A 23 6.35 15.07 -5.50
C LEU A 23 7.24 15.83 -4.50
N LYS A 24 8.38 16.36 -4.93
CA LYS A 24 9.23 17.19 -4.07
C LYS A 24 8.55 18.49 -3.63
N VAL A 25 7.80 19.14 -4.52
CA VAL A 25 7.02 20.35 -4.18
C VAL A 25 5.90 20.01 -3.20
N LEU A 26 5.15 18.93 -3.46
CA LEU A 26 4.09 18.45 -2.57
C LEU A 26 4.63 18.13 -1.18
N LEU A 27 5.81 17.48 -1.10
CA LEU A 27 6.46 17.12 0.15
C LEU A 27 7.10 18.31 0.88
N ARG A 28 7.60 19.29 0.13
CA ARG A 28 8.06 20.55 0.74
C ARG A 28 6.89 21.25 1.41
N GLN A 29 5.73 21.31 0.75
CA GLN A 29 4.51 21.85 1.32
C GLN A 29 4.02 20.99 2.50
N TYR A 30 4.13 19.66 2.44
CA TYR A 30 3.79 18.78 3.55
C TYR A 30 4.72 18.99 4.77
N ARG A 31 6.03 19.17 4.56
CA ARG A 31 6.98 19.50 5.64
C ARG A 31 6.72 20.87 6.30
N GLU A 32 6.27 21.86 5.55
CA GLU A 32 5.80 23.13 6.10
C GLU A 32 4.52 22.93 6.95
N PHE A 33 3.70 21.95 6.60
CA PHE A 33 2.51 21.55 7.38
C PHE A 33 2.87 20.77 8.65
N GLU A 34 3.93 19.95 8.64
CA GLU A 34 4.40 19.23 9.83
C GLU A 34 4.96 20.15 10.93
N GLN A 35 5.39 21.35 10.59
CA GLN A 35 5.88 22.33 11.56
C GLN A 35 4.77 23.02 12.35
N GLU A 36 3.52 22.95 11.89
CA GLU A 36 2.36 23.39 12.65
C GLU A 36 1.74 22.18 13.36
N PRO A 37 1.60 22.20 14.71
CA PRO A 37 0.98 21.08 15.40
C PRO A 37 -0.47 20.96 14.98
N PHE A 38 -0.74 20.06 14.02
CA PHE A 38 -2.09 19.77 13.55
C PHE A 38 -2.84 19.04 14.67
N ARG A 39 -3.73 19.76 15.32
CA ARG A 39 -4.62 19.21 16.35
C ARG A 39 -6.02 19.02 15.77
N GLY A 40 -6.25 17.89 15.11
CA GLY A 40 -7.59 17.57 14.64
C GLY A 40 -7.61 16.74 13.35
N TRP A 41 -8.79 16.51 12.84
CA TRP A 41 -9.04 15.88 11.55
C TRP A 41 -8.86 16.93 10.45
N GLY A 42 -8.18 16.58 9.37
CA GLY A 42 -7.99 17.44 8.22
C GLY A 42 -8.32 16.73 6.93
N ASP A 43 -8.92 17.49 6.03
CA ASP A 43 -9.21 17.05 4.68
C ASP A 43 -8.18 17.60 3.71
N GLY A 44 -7.80 16.81 2.71
CA GLY A 44 -6.91 17.20 1.65
C GLY A 44 -7.50 16.84 0.29
N ALA A 45 -7.16 17.63 -0.73
CA ALA A 45 -7.55 17.33 -2.10
C ALA A 45 -6.40 17.58 -3.06
N LEU A 46 -6.22 16.68 -4.02
CA LEU A 46 -5.32 16.82 -5.14
C LEU A 46 -6.14 16.85 -6.43
N CYS A 47 -5.94 17.89 -7.24
CA CYS A 47 -6.65 18.08 -8.49
C CYS A 47 -5.68 18.25 -9.65
N SER A 48 -5.95 17.57 -10.77
CA SER A 48 -5.27 17.78 -12.04
C SER A 48 -6.26 18.38 -13.05
N SER A 49 -5.94 19.54 -13.61
CA SER A 49 -6.74 20.19 -14.63
C SER A 49 -6.12 19.99 -16.01
N PHE A 50 -6.96 19.69 -17.00
CA PHE A 50 -6.52 19.52 -18.38
C PHE A 50 -7.64 19.87 -19.36
N ARG A 51 -7.27 20.10 -20.62
CA ARG A 51 -8.21 20.27 -21.72
C ARG A 51 -8.01 19.12 -22.69
N LEU A 52 -9.12 18.58 -23.22
CA LEU A 52 -9.11 17.55 -24.26
C LEU A 52 -9.65 18.13 -25.55
N GLN A 53 -9.03 17.78 -26.66
CA GLN A 53 -9.58 18.00 -27.99
C GLN A 53 -10.57 16.88 -28.35
N PRO A 54 -11.46 17.08 -29.33
CA PRO A 54 -12.36 15.99 -29.77
C PRO A 54 -11.56 14.72 -30.16
N GLY A 55 -11.88 13.58 -29.54
CA GLY A 55 -11.22 12.30 -29.77
C GLY A 55 -9.89 12.11 -29.01
N GLU A 56 -9.44 13.07 -28.23
CA GLU A 56 -8.25 12.94 -27.39
C GLU A 56 -8.59 12.23 -26.08
N GLU A 57 -7.70 11.33 -25.65
CA GLU A 57 -7.76 10.65 -24.35
C GLU A 57 -6.53 11.01 -23.51
N LYS A 58 -6.74 11.24 -22.21
CA LYS A 58 -5.67 11.48 -21.25
C LYS A 58 -5.86 10.64 -20.02
N GLN A 59 -4.84 9.87 -19.67
CA GLN A 59 -4.80 9.11 -18.42
C GLN A 59 -4.07 9.91 -17.34
N ILE A 60 -4.72 10.05 -16.18
CA ILE A 60 -4.12 10.67 -15.00
C ILE A 60 -4.02 9.63 -13.91
N THR A 61 -2.84 9.53 -13.30
CA THR A 61 -2.57 8.62 -12.20
C THR A 61 -2.33 9.43 -10.94
N PHE A 62 -3.11 9.18 -9.90
CA PHE A 62 -2.84 9.66 -8.56
C PHE A 62 -2.15 8.54 -7.77
N LEU A 63 -1.10 8.89 -7.05
CA LEU A 63 -0.35 7.98 -6.21
C LEU A 63 -0.58 8.39 -4.75
N VAL A 64 -0.98 7.44 -3.94
CA VAL A 64 -1.13 7.62 -2.50
C VAL A 64 -0.11 6.72 -1.81
N SER A 65 0.71 7.30 -0.97
CA SER A 65 1.67 6.56 -0.14
C SER A 65 1.54 6.98 1.32
N TRP A 66 1.85 6.07 2.21
CA TRP A 66 1.89 6.32 3.65
C TRP A 66 3.02 5.54 4.29
N HIS A 67 3.46 6.01 5.45
CA HIS A 67 4.53 5.38 6.21
C HIS A 67 4.23 5.50 7.70
N PHE A 68 3.93 4.38 8.35
CA PHE A 68 3.64 4.26 9.77
C PHE A 68 4.61 3.26 10.40
N PRO A 69 5.88 3.67 10.63
CA PRO A 69 6.91 2.73 11.09
C PRO A 69 6.71 2.30 12.55
N HIS A 70 6.09 3.17 13.35
CA HIS A 70 5.97 2.95 14.78
C HIS A 70 4.75 2.12 15.10
N HIS A 71 4.96 0.84 15.35
CA HIS A 71 3.96 -0.03 15.92
C HIS A 71 4.45 -0.60 17.25
N VAL A 72 3.61 -0.48 18.25
CA VAL A 72 3.89 -0.92 19.62
C VAL A 72 2.86 -1.96 20.01
N SER A 73 3.30 -3.10 20.54
CA SER A 73 2.42 -4.14 21.05
C SER A 73 1.63 -3.65 22.27
N ILE A 74 0.59 -4.39 22.64
CA ILE A 74 -0.20 -4.12 23.86
C ILE A 74 0.70 -4.11 25.12
N ALA A 75 1.77 -4.88 25.13
CA ALA A 75 2.76 -4.90 26.21
C ALA A 75 3.74 -3.72 26.17
N GLY A 76 3.61 -2.80 25.23
CA GLY A 76 4.49 -1.64 25.09
C GLY A 76 5.80 -1.90 24.36
N ASN A 77 6.01 -3.10 23.82
CA ASN A 77 7.21 -3.41 23.05
C ASN A 77 7.10 -2.87 21.63
N TYR A 78 8.17 -2.30 21.13
CA TYR A 78 8.26 -1.89 19.72
C TYR A 78 8.31 -3.13 18.82
N VAL A 79 7.46 -3.18 17.83
CA VAL A 79 7.35 -4.28 16.86
C VAL A 79 7.66 -3.80 15.45
N GLY A 80 7.28 -2.58 15.13
CA GLY A 80 7.53 -1.98 13.82
C GLY A 80 6.87 -2.70 12.66
N HIS A 81 7.30 -2.34 11.46
CA HIS A 81 6.85 -2.95 10.20
C HIS A 81 8.05 -3.28 9.31
N GLN A 82 8.02 -4.42 8.66
CA GLN A 82 9.10 -4.89 7.79
C GLN A 82 9.43 -3.90 6.66
N TYR A 83 8.44 -3.20 6.10
CA TYR A 83 8.66 -2.23 5.04
C TYR A 83 9.54 -1.05 5.46
N SER A 84 9.62 -0.75 6.76
CA SER A 84 10.48 0.30 7.30
C SER A 84 11.97 0.04 7.08
N ARG A 85 12.34 -1.21 6.78
CA ARG A 85 13.73 -1.58 6.43
C ARG A 85 14.12 -1.15 5.01
N TRP A 86 13.13 -0.89 4.16
CA TRP A 86 13.34 -0.50 2.75
C TRP A 86 12.94 0.94 2.46
N CYS A 87 11.95 1.44 3.20
CA CYS A 87 11.42 2.78 3.05
C CYS A 87 11.61 3.53 4.36
N GLY A 88 12.40 4.60 4.37
CA GLY A 88 12.59 5.45 5.54
C GLY A 88 11.46 6.46 5.75
N ASN A 89 10.63 6.66 4.73
CA ASN A 89 9.49 7.60 4.74
C ASN A 89 8.50 7.27 3.61
N ALA A 90 7.37 7.97 3.60
CA ALA A 90 6.33 7.77 2.58
C ALA A 90 6.79 8.15 1.16
N LEU A 91 7.80 9.01 1.03
CA LEU A 91 8.35 9.39 -0.26
C LEU A 91 9.17 8.26 -0.88
N ASP A 92 9.99 7.58 -0.10
CA ASP A 92 10.76 6.42 -0.59
C ASP A 92 9.81 5.35 -1.14
N ALA A 93 8.67 5.12 -0.47
CA ALA A 93 7.64 4.21 -0.95
C ALA A 93 7.00 4.70 -2.25
N ALA A 94 6.76 6.01 -2.38
CA ALA A 94 6.23 6.61 -3.59
C ALA A 94 7.22 6.53 -4.76
N ASP A 95 8.49 6.83 -4.53
CA ASP A 95 9.57 6.74 -5.53
C ASP A 95 9.72 5.31 -6.02
N TYR A 96 9.74 4.32 -5.11
CA TYR A 96 9.77 2.91 -5.47
C TYR A 96 8.58 2.51 -6.34
N LEU A 97 7.38 2.96 -5.99
CA LEU A 97 6.18 2.67 -6.77
C LEU A 97 6.18 3.36 -8.15
N LEU A 98 6.80 4.54 -8.27
CA LEU A 98 6.96 5.22 -9.56
C LEU A 98 7.92 4.47 -10.48
N GLU A 99 9.01 3.93 -9.94
CA GLU A 99 10.01 3.18 -10.70
C GLU A 99 9.52 1.78 -11.07
N HIS A 100 8.91 1.07 -10.13
CA HIS A 100 8.55 -0.36 -10.28
C HIS A 100 7.05 -0.63 -10.43
N GLY A 101 6.21 0.38 -10.42
CA GLY A 101 4.75 0.22 -10.38
C GLY A 101 4.17 -0.58 -11.54
N GLN A 102 4.80 -0.53 -12.73
CA GLN A 102 4.36 -1.36 -13.86
C GLN A 102 4.68 -2.84 -13.63
N GLU A 103 5.86 -3.14 -13.08
CA GLU A 103 6.26 -4.51 -12.75
C GLU A 103 5.38 -5.09 -11.63
N ILE A 104 5.12 -4.31 -10.59
CA ILE A 104 4.23 -4.67 -9.49
C ILE A 104 2.83 -4.99 -10.02
N ARG A 105 2.26 -4.13 -10.87
CA ARG A 105 0.96 -4.38 -11.50
C ARG A 105 0.95 -5.65 -12.36
N ASN A 106 2.01 -5.87 -13.13
CA ASN A 106 2.12 -7.06 -13.97
C ASN A 106 2.23 -8.33 -13.11
N SER A 107 2.94 -8.27 -11.99
CA SER A 107 3.07 -9.39 -11.05
C SER A 107 1.74 -9.69 -10.36
N ALA A 108 1.02 -8.68 -9.90
CA ALA A 108 -0.31 -8.83 -9.32
C ALA A 108 -1.30 -9.44 -10.33
N ARG A 109 -1.30 -8.95 -11.58
CA ARG A 109 -2.15 -9.51 -12.65
C ARG A 109 -1.80 -10.96 -12.99
N ARG A 110 -0.52 -11.34 -12.93
CA ARG A 110 -0.12 -12.75 -13.14
C ARG A 110 -0.68 -13.64 -12.04
N LEU A 111 -0.59 -13.22 -10.78
CA LEU A 111 -1.16 -13.97 -9.66
C LEU A 111 -2.67 -14.11 -9.81
N SER A 112 -3.39 -13.01 -10.04
CA SER A 112 -4.83 -13.04 -10.28
C SER A 112 -5.18 -14.02 -11.42
N ARG A 113 -4.48 -13.93 -12.55
CA ARG A 113 -4.71 -14.81 -13.70
C ARG A 113 -4.49 -16.29 -13.35
N VAL A 114 -3.46 -16.61 -12.57
CA VAL A 114 -3.21 -18.00 -12.16
C VAL A 114 -4.37 -18.53 -11.32
N LEU A 115 -4.89 -17.72 -10.41
CA LEU A 115 -6.04 -18.09 -9.58
C LEU A 115 -7.32 -18.23 -10.43
N ASP A 116 -7.55 -17.30 -11.37
CA ASP A 116 -8.75 -17.28 -12.22
C ASP A 116 -8.76 -18.37 -13.28
N THR A 117 -7.59 -18.82 -13.75
CA THR A 117 -7.46 -19.82 -14.83
C THR A 117 -6.98 -21.20 -14.36
N CYS A 118 -6.90 -21.42 -13.05
CA CYS A 118 -6.51 -22.71 -12.53
C CYS A 118 -7.56 -23.77 -12.91
N SER A 119 -7.14 -25.03 -13.01
CA SER A 119 -8.02 -26.15 -13.35
C SER A 119 -8.97 -26.56 -12.21
N ALA A 120 -8.90 -25.88 -11.08
CA ALA A 120 -9.80 -26.10 -9.96
C ALA A 120 -11.22 -25.62 -10.31
N PRO A 121 -12.26 -26.28 -9.82
CA PRO A 121 -13.61 -25.77 -9.95
C PRO A 121 -13.78 -24.36 -9.41
N GLU A 122 -14.65 -23.56 -9.99
CA GLU A 122 -14.87 -22.15 -9.64
C GLU A 122 -15.18 -21.94 -8.15
N TYR A 123 -15.89 -22.89 -7.53
CA TYR A 123 -16.17 -22.82 -6.10
C TYR A 123 -14.94 -22.98 -5.20
N PHE A 124 -13.79 -23.35 -5.77
CA PHE A 124 -12.48 -23.36 -5.10
C PHE A 124 -11.66 -22.13 -5.44
N SER A 125 -11.60 -21.73 -6.72
CA SER A 125 -10.75 -20.61 -7.17
C SER A 125 -11.22 -19.26 -6.60
N ASN A 126 -12.53 -19.03 -6.54
CA ASN A 126 -13.10 -17.79 -5.99
C ASN A 126 -12.78 -17.58 -4.50
N PRO A 127 -12.99 -18.55 -3.59
CA PRO A 127 -12.57 -18.44 -2.21
C PRO A 127 -11.07 -18.19 -2.03
N TRP A 128 -10.24 -18.78 -2.87
CA TRP A 128 -8.79 -18.56 -2.81
C TRP A 128 -8.39 -17.14 -3.17
N SER A 129 -9.01 -16.56 -4.19
CA SER A 129 -8.79 -15.15 -4.56
C SER A 129 -9.22 -14.21 -3.44
N ILE A 130 -10.38 -14.46 -2.82
CA ILE A 130 -10.89 -13.68 -1.69
C ILE A 130 -9.97 -13.82 -0.47
N GLN A 131 -9.51 -15.05 -0.19
CA GLN A 131 -8.61 -15.30 0.93
C GLN A 131 -7.25 -14.63 0.73
N ALA A 132 -6.71 -14.61 -0.49
CA ALA A 132 -5.48 -13.89 -0.79
C ALA A 132 -5.61 -12.40 -0.52
N ASP A 133 -6.71 -11.78 -0.90
CA ASP A 133 -7.00 -10.38 -0.63
C ASP A 133 -7.15 -10.12 0.88
N THR A 134 -7.83 -11.00 1.60
CA THR A 134 -7.98 -10.93 3.05
C THR A 134 -6.63 -11.02 3.78
N LEU A 135 -5.76 -11.94 3.37
CA LEU A 135 -4.42 -12.06 3.95
C LEU A 135 -3.60 -10.79 3.80
N LEU A 136 -3.64 -10.16 2.63
CA LEU A 136 -2.96 -8.90 2.37
C LEU A 136 -3.46 -7.76 3.28
N LYS A 137 -4.75 -7.73 3.58
CA LYS A 137 -5.38 -6.69 4.39
C LYS A 137 -5.25 -6.93 5.89
N CYS A 138 -5.24 -8.18 6.32
CA CYS A 138 -5.26 -8.57 7.72
C CYS A 138 -3.90 -9.06 8.24
N SER A 139 -2.86 -9.06 7.41
CA SER A 139 -1.54 -9.50 7.84
C SER A 139 -0.71 -8.36 8.42
N TRP A 140 0.19 -8.75 9.28
CA TRP A 140 1.23 -7.89 9.79
C TRP A 140 2.59 -8.56 9.67
N TRP A 141 3.51 -7.87 9.05
CA TRP A 141 4.89 -8.28 8.93
C TRP A 141 5.75 -7.34 9.77
N ALA A 142 6.21 -7.83 10.91
CA ALA A 142 6.99 -7.06 11.87
C ALA A 142 8.40 -6.75 11.35
N GLU A 143 9.03 -5.74 11.91
CA GLU A 143 10.38 -5.31 11.50
C GLU A 143 11.44 -6.40 11.69
N ASN A 144 11.32 -7.22 12.72
CA ASN A 144 12.21 -8.37 12.99
C ASN A 144 11.99 -9.55 12.02
N GLY A 145 10.95 -9.49 11.19
CA GLY A 145 10.60 -10.51 10.21
C GLY A 145 9.49 -11.46 10.64
N ASP A 146 9.01 -11.38 11.88
CA ASP A 146 7.85 -12.16 12.33
C ASP A 146 6.62 -11.77 11.53
N PHE A 147 5.77 -12.76 11.26
CA PHE A 147 4.57 -12.57 10.46
C PHE A 147 3.36 -13.12 11.20
N GLY A 148 2.25 -12.42 11.09
CA GLY A 148 1.00 -12.88 11.70
C GLY A 148 -0.23 -12.29 11.00
N ILE A 149 -1.39 -12.83 11.31
CA ILE A 149 -2.67 -12.48 10.71
C ILE A 149 -3.64 -12.06 11.82
N TRP A 150 -4.35 -10.96 11.60
CA TRP A 150 -5.44 -10.51 12.46
C TRP A 150 -6.70 -11.32 12.20
N GLU A 151 -7.38 -11.71 13.25
CA GLU A 151 -8.63 -12.48 13.19
C GLU A 151 -9.76 -11.70 12.50
N GLY A 152 -9.81 -10.40 12.70
CA GLY A 152 -10.81 -9.53 12.10
C GLY A 152 -11.30 -8.43 13.04
N LEU A 153 -12.30 -7.67 12.60
CA LEU A 153 -12.79 -6.48 13.30
C LEU A 153 -13.53 -6.79 14.62
N GLY A 154 -14.07 -7.98 14.77
CA GLY A 154 -14.90 -8.33 15.93
C GLY A 154 -14.11 -8.76 17.16
N SER A 155 -13.15 -9.63 16.99
CA SER A 155 -12.42 -10.26 18.09
C SER A 155 -11.02 -9.69 18.29
N CYS A 156 -10.46 -8.98 17.32
CA CYS A 156 -9.15 -8.33 17.39
C CYS A 156 -8.00 -9.24 17.89
N GLY A 157 -8.17 -10.55 17.79
CA GLY A 157 -7.13 -11.52 18.11
C GLY A 157 -6.03 -11.48 17.03
N PHE A 158 -4.78 -11.46 17.46
CA PHE A 158 -3.64 -11.53 16.55
C PHE A 158 -3.04 -12.93 16.60
N HIS A 159 -2.92 -13.54 15.44
CA HIS A 159 -2.28 -14.84 15.28
C HIS A 159 -2.95 -15.95 16.11
N THR A 160 -4.28 -15.99 16.12
CA THR A 160 -5.05 -17.03 16.80
C THR A 160 -4.89 -18.36 16.07
N THR A 161 -5.03 -19.46 16.80
CA THR A 161 -4.78 -20.83 16.29
C THR A 161 -5.65 -21.17 15.08
N ASP A 162 -6.91 -20.77 15.09
CA ASP A 162 -7.86 -21.01 14.01
C ASP A 162 -7.49 -20.24 12.74
N ILE A 163 -7.17 -18.94 12.87
CA ILE A 163 -6.73 -18.12 11.73
C ILE A 163 -5.40 -18.62 11.17
N THR A 164 -4.46 -18.97 12.05
CA THR A 164 -3.18 -19.55 11.63
C THR A 164 -3.39 -20.83 10.84
N TYR A 165 -4.27 -21.70 11.29
CA TYR A 165 -4.57 -22.96 10.61
C TYR A 165 -5.18 -22.73 9.23
N TYR A 166 -6.23 -21.92 9.10
CA TYR A 166 -6.90 -21.67 7.84
C TYR A 166 -6.08 -20.82 6.86
N GLY A 167 -5.37 -19.80 7.36
CA GLY A 167 -4.49 -18.95 6.55
C GLY A 167 -3.25 -19.67 6.01
N SER A 168 -2.81 -20.71 6.69
CA SER A 168 -1.60 -21.46 6.33
C SER A 168 -1.64 -22.09 4.95
N PHE A 169 -2.77 -22.57 4.48
CA PHE A 169 -2.86 -23.21 3.17
C PHE A 169 -2.44 -22.26 2.05
N LEU A 170 -2.92 -21.03 2.08
CA LEU A 170 -2.56 -20.05 1.07
C LEU A 170 -1.12 -19.57 1.23
N LEU A 171 -0.66 -19.36 2.47
CA LEU A 171 0.71 -18.96 2.74
C LEU A 171 1.70 -20.03 2.30
N MET A 172 1.45 -21.31 2.57
CA MET A 172 2.29 -22.42 2.09
C MET A 172 2.37 -22.46 0.58
N ALA A 173 1.27 -22.20 -0.12
CA ALA A 173 1.21 -22.27 -1.57
C ALA A 173 1.89 -21.06 -2.24
N LEU A 174 1.68 -19.86 -1.74
CA LEU A 174 2.11 -18.62 -2.41
C LEU A 174 3.30 -17.96 -1.72
N PHE A 175 3.42 -18.08 -0.41
CA PHE A 175 4.40 -17.37 0.40
C PHE A 175 5.02 -18.28 1.49
N PRO A 176 5.67 -19.40 1.11
CA PRO A 176 6.16 -20.39 2.07
C PRO A 176 7.14 -19.80 3.10
N GLN A 177 7.88 -18.76 2.73
CA GLN A 177 8.77 -18.09 3.67
C GLN A 177 8.02 -17.32 4.76
N LEU A 178 6.85 -16.74 4.45
CA LEU A 178 5.99 -16.09 5.43
C LEU A 178 5.34 -17.13 6.35
N GLN A 179 4.99 -18.31 5.80
CA GLN A 179 4.49 -19.41 6.61
C GLN A 179 5.50 -19.82 7.67
N LEU A 180 6.78 -19.93 7.33
CA LEU A 180 7.85 -20.25 8.28
C LEU A 180 8.05 -19.14 9.34
N ARG A 181 7.74 -17.90 9.01
CA ARG A 181 7.83 -16.77 9.94
C ARG A 181 6.65 -16.66 10.89
N GLN A 182 5.58 -17.35 10.59
CA GLN A 182 4.37 -17.42 11.39
C GLN A 182 4.45 -18.52 12.46
N MET A 183 5.34 -19.48 12.31
CA MET A 183 5.56 -20.61 13.23
C MET A 183 6.55 -20.26 14.33
#